data_7eec3e9d1735d81eedc34eaaccb644e7
#
_entry.id   7eec3e9d1735d81eedc34eaaccb644e7
#
_cell.length_a   1.000
_cell.length_b   1.000
_cell.length_c   1.000
_cell.angle_alpha   90.00
_cell.angle_beta   90.00
_cell.angle_gamma   90.00
#
_symmetry.space_group_name_H-M   'P 1'
#
loop_
_entity.id
_entity.type
_entity.pdbx_description
1 polymer ?
#
loop_
_entity_poly.entity_id
_entity_poly.type
_entity_poly.pdbx_seq_one_letter_code
_entity_poly.pdbx_strand_id
1 'polypeptide(L)'
;MGGSIARGLAKGTIIPASDIIVSNPTQGKLDALKAEFPALQTTRDNQEAVTGAELIILAVKPWLIKPVVSELKLKSKQILISVAAGIPFEELAHYVADKEMTMFRLIPNTAISEMESMTLIASRNASKEQEQ
;
A
#
# COMPACT_ATOMS: atom_id res chain seq x y z
N MET A 1 4.23 -8.97 4.80
CA MET A 1 4.60 -7.53 4.84
C MET A 1 3.40 -6.60 4.96
N GLY A 2 2.37 -6.80 4.14
CA GLY A 2 1.16 -5.98 4.19
C GLY A 2 0.49 -5.95 5.57
N GLY A 3 0.41 -7.09 6.24
CA GLY A 3 -0.13 -7.17 7.59
C GLY A 3 0.69 -6.36 8.60
N SER A 4 2.01 -6.37 8.48
CA SER A 4 2.90 -5.60 9.35
C SER A 4 2.72 -4.10 9.13
N ILE A 5 2.55 -3.66 7.88
CA ILE A 5 2.31 -2.26 7.55
C ILE A 5 0.95 -1.82 8.11
N ALA A 6 -0.09 -2.62 7.90
CA ALA A 6 -1.43 -2.31 8.41
C ALA A 6 -1.43 -2.18 9.94
N ARG A 7 -0.76 -3.09 10.64
CA ARG A 7 -0.65 -3.03 12.11
C ARG A 7 0.10 -1.78 12.57
N GLY A 8 1.20 -1.45 11.90
CA GLY A 8 1.99 -0.26 12.23
C GLY A 8 1.18 1.03 12.06
N LEU A 9 0.45 1.15 10.96
CA LEU A 9 -0.40 2.31 10.70
C LEU A 9 -1.56 2.40 11.67
N ALA A 10 -2.18 1.26 12.00
CA ALA A 10 -3.33 1.22 12.91
C ALA A 10 -2.94 1.57 14.35
N LYS A 11 -1.71 1.26 14.77
CA LYS A 11 -1.18 1.64 16.08
C LYS A 11 -0.81 3.12 16.15
N GLY A 12 -0.55 3.75 15.01
CA GLY A 12 -0.13 5.15 14.94
C GLY A 12 -1.27 6.12 15.24
N THR A 13 -0.90 7.38 15.42
CA THR A 13 -1.86 8.45 15.76
C THR A 13 -2.17 9.37 14.58
N ILE A 14 -1.48 9.20 13.45
CA ILE A 14 -1.61 10.09 12.28
C ILE A 14 -2.81 9.70 11.42
N ILE A 15 -3.00 8.40 11.20
CA ILE A 15 -4.09 7.87 10.39
C ILE A 15 -5.00 7.03 11.27
N PRO A 16 -6.29 7.40 11.41
CA PRO A 16 -7.25 6.57 12.15
C PRO A 16 -7.38 5.19 11.49
N ALA A 17 -7.50 4.14 12.30
CA ALA A 17 -7.68 2.78 11.78
C ALA A 17 -8.91 2.68 10.86
N SER A 18 -9.96 3.46 11.13
CA SER A 18 -11.17 3.50 10.31
C SER A 18 -10.92 4.03 8.88
N ASP A 19 -9.80 4.72 8.65
CA ASP A 19 -9.42 5.23 7.32
C ASP A 19 -8.53 4.26 6.56
N ILE A 20 -8.25 3.09 7.12
CA ILE A 20 -7.39 2.08 6.51
C ILE A 20 -8.23 0.93 6.00
N ILE A 21 -8.07 0.60 4.71
CA ILE A 21 -8.71 -0.56 4.08
C ILE A 21 -7.63 -1.55 3.69
N VAL A 22 -7.76 -2.78 4.14
CA VAL A 22 -6.82 -3.86 3.82
C VAL A 22 -7.50 -4.85 2.88
N SER A 23 -6.87 -5.11 1.74
CA SER A 23 -7.32 -6.12 0.79
C SER A 23 -6.40 -7.34 0.84
N ASN A 24 -6.98 -8.52 0.91
CA ASN A 24 -6.25 -9.78 0.87
C ASN A 24 -7.16 -10.87 0.31
N PRO A 25 -6.64 -11.78 -0.52
CA PRO A 25 -7.46 -12.89 -1.03
C PRO A 25 -7.81 -13.92 0.03
N THR A 26 -7.15 -13.92 1.18
CA THR A 26 -7.36 -14.88 2.26
C THR A 26 -8.18 -14.26 3.39
N GLN A 27 -9.41 -14.75 3.58
CA GLN A 27 -10.32 -14.21 4.59
C GLN A 27 -9.78 -14.37 6.02
N GLY A 28 -9.11 -15.48 6.32
CA GLY A 28 -8.55 -15.70 7.65
C GLY A 28 -7.53 -14.64 8.09
N LYS A 29 -6.71 -14.14 7.15
CA LYS A 29 -5.76 -13.07 7.43
C LYS A 29 -6.45 -11.74 7.72
N LEU A 30 -7.55 -11.46 7.00
CA LEU A 30 -8.37 -10.28 7.24
C LEU A 30 -9.07 -10.34 8.59
N ASP A 31 -9.60 -11.50 8.94
CA ASP A 31 -10.27 -11.71 10.23
C ASP A 31 -9.31 -11.51 11.39
N ALA A 32 -8.08 -11.99 11.27
CA ALA A 32 -7.05 -11.81 12.28
C ALA A 32 -6.71 -10.34 12.50
N LEU A 33 -6.56 -9.57 11.42
CA LEU A 33 -6.31 -8.13 11.51
C LEU A 33 -7.48 -7.39 12.14
N LYS A 34 -8.69 -7.74 11.76
CA LYS A 34 -9.89 -7.10 12.28
C LYS A 34 -10.13 -7.42 13.76
N ALA A 35 -9.72 -8.61 14.21
CA ALA A 35 -9.76 -8.96 15.61
C ALA A 35 -8.81 -8.09 16.44
N GLU A 36 -7.62 -7.77 15.92
CA GLU A 36 -6.67 -6.88 16.59
C GLU A 36 -7.10 -5.41 16.52
N PHE A 37 -7.66 -4.99 15.39
CA PHE A 37 -8.05 -3.59 15.13
C PHE A 37 -9.46 -3.56 14.54
N PRO A 38 -10.53 -3.61 15.38
CA PRO A 38 -11.90 -3.69 14.87
C PRO A 38 -12.33 -2.52 13.98
N ALA A 39 -11.66 -1.37 14.07
CA ALA A 39 -11.97 -0.22 13.24
C ALA A 39 -11.43 -0.33 11.82
N LEU A 40 -10.48 -1.24 11.53
CA LEU A 40 -9.96 -1.48 10.19
C LEU A 40 -11.07 -1.96 9.27
N GLN A 41 -11.07 -1.45 8.05
CA GLN A 41 -11.92 -1.97 6.99
C GLN A 41 -11.17 -3.05 6.23
N THR A 42 -11.87 -4.12 5.85
CA THR A 42 -11.27 -5.24 5.13
C THR A 42 -12.12 -5.59 3.92
N THR A 43 -11.46 -6.08 2.86
CA THR A 43 -12.13 -6.53 1.65
C THR A 43 -11.29 -7.60 0.97
N ARG A 44 -11.93 -8.40 0.13
CA ARG A 44 -11.23 -9.36 -0.74
C ARG A 44 -11.10 -8.83 -2.17
N ASP A 45 -11.62 -7.64 -2.44
CA ASP A 45 -11.62 -7.01 -3.76
C ASP A 45 -10.65 -5.82 -3.77
N ASN A 46 -9.56 -5.94 -4.54
CA ASN A 46 -8.55 -4.90 -4.65
C ASN A 46 -9.12 -3.58 -5.20
N GLN A 47 -10.04 -3.66 -6.17
CA GLN A 47 -10.64 -2.46 -6.74
C GLN A 47 -11.49 -1.71 -5.71
N GLU A 48 -12.22 -2.43 -4.87
CA GLU A 48 -12.98 -1.84 -3.77
C GLU A 48 -12.04 -1.10 -2.79
N ALA A 49 -10.89 -1.71 -2.48
CA ALA A 49 -9.92 -1.11 -1.58
C ALA A 49 -9.33 0.20 -2.12
N VAL A 50 -9.03 0.27 -3.42
CA VAL A 50 -8.38 1.44 -4.02
C VAL A 50 -9.36 2.55 -4.39
N THR A 51 -10.64 2.26 -4.54
CA THR A 51 -11.65 3.26 -4.91
C THR A 51 -11.79 4.27 -3.77
N GLY A 52 -11.50 5.55 -4.08
CA GLY A 52 -11.55 6.62 -3.08
C GLY A 52 -10.34 6.71 -2.16
N ALA A 53 -9.36 5.83 -2.29
CA ALA A 53 -8.14 5.91 -1.50
C ALA A 53 -7.21 7.00 -2.02
N GLU A 54 -6.58 7.74 -1.13
CA GLU A 54 -5.57 8.74 -1.49
C GLU A 54 -4.18 8.08 -1.64
N LEU A 55 -3.87 7.13 -0.74
CA LEU A 55 -2.63 6.38 -0.74
C LEU A 55 -2.94 4.91 -0.98
N ILE A 56 -2.21 4.29 -1.90
CA ILE A 56 -2.35 2.89 -2.23
C ILE A 56 -1.01 2.20 -1.97
N ILE A 57 -1.01 1.21 -1.09
CA ILE A 57 0.20 0.46 -0.76
C ILE A 57 0.13 -0.92 -1.41
N LEU A 58 1.07 -1.19 -2.32
CA LEU A 58 1.22 -2.49 -2.96
C LEU A 58 2.14 -3.35 -2.11
N ALA A 59 1.55 -4.25 -1.33
CA ALA A 59 2.26 -5.12 -0.40
C ALA A 59 2.11 -6.59 -0.80
N VAL A 60 2.26 -6.87 -2.09
CA VAL A 60 2.19 -8.22 -2.65
C VAL A 60 3.59 -8.66 -3.09
N LYS A 61 3.75 -9.96 -3.33
CA LYS A 61 5.01 -10.51 -3.83
C LYS A 61 5.36 -9.90 -5.20
N PRO A 62 6.65 -9.72 -5.55
CA PRO A 62 7.05 -9.06 -6.79
C PRO A 62 6.38 -9.61 -8.05
N TRP A 63 6.21 -10.93 -8.14
CA TRP A 63 5.58 -11.55 -9.31
C TRP A 63 4.07 -11.31 -9.41
N LEU A 64 3.45 -10.80 -8.35
CA LEU A 64 2.02 -10.47 -8.34
C LEU A 64 1.75 -8.99 -8.66
N ILE A 65 2.77 -8.15 -8.71
CA ILE A 65 2.61 -6.72 -8.99
C ILE A 65 1.93 -6.49 -10.33
N LYS A 66 2.45 -7.11 -11.40
CA LYS A 66 1.90 -6.94 -12.75
C LYS A 66 0.42 -7.34 -12.83
N PRO A 67 0.02 -8.57 -12.45
CA PRO A 67 -1.40 -8.95 -12.55
C PRO A 67 -2.32 -8.11 -11.65
N VAL A 68 -1.86 -7.72 -10.47
CA VAL A 68 -2.67 -6.91 -9.56
C VAL A 68 -2.86 -5.50 -10.11
N VAL A 69 -1.77 -4.82 -10.45
CA VAL A 69 -1.81 -3.42 -10.89
C VAL A 69 -2.53 -3.28 -12.24
N SER A 70 -2.33 -4.22 -13.15
CA SER A 70 -2.93 -4.16 -14.49
C SER A 70 -4.45 -4.23 -14.47
N GLU A 71 -5.05 -4.79 -13.43
CA GLU A 71 -6.50 -4.89 -13.29
C GLU A 71 -7.11 -3.69 -12.55
N LEU A 72 -6.29 -2.88 -11.89
CA LEU A 72 -6.78 -1.76 -11.10
C LEU A 72 -7.05 -0.53 -11.97
N LYS A 73 -8.16 0.15 -11.68
CA LYS A 73 -8.50 1.45 -12.26
C LYS A 73 -8.08 2.52 -11.26
N LEU A 74 -6.95 3.17 -11.54
CA LEU A 74 -6.35 4.16 -10.66
C LEU A 74 -6.56 5.56 -11.24
N LYS A 75 -6.65 6.56 -10.35
CA LYS A 75 -6.78 7.96 -10.74
C LYS A 75 -5.46 8.68 -10.55
N SER A 76 -5.18 9.69 -11.37
CA SER A 76 -3.91 10.42 -11.34
C SER A 76 -3.63 11.13 -10.03
N LYS A 77 -4.66 11.43 -9.25
CA LYS A 77 -4.52 12.06 -7.93
C LYS A 77 -4.08 11.09 -6.83
N GLN A 78 -4.17 9.80 -7.09
CA GLN A 78 -3.79 8.78 -6.11
C GLN A 78 -2.27 8.62 -6.09
N ILE A 79 -1.73 8.29 -4.92
CA ILE A 79 -0.31 8.05 -4.73
C ILE A 79 -0.11 6.55 -4.59
N LEU A 80 0.76 5.97 -5.42
CA LEU A 80 1.06 4.56 -5.42
C LEU A 80 2.37 4.30 -4.68
N ILE A 81 2.32 3.43 -3.68
CA ILE A 81 3.48 3.06 -2.87
C ILE A 81 3.75 1.58 -3.05
N SER A 82 4.94 1.23 -3.51
CA SER A 82 5.35 -0.17 -3.64
C SER A 82 6.36 -0.54 -2.56
N VAL A 83 6.11 -1.66 -1.89
CA VAL A 83 7.07 -2.26 -0.94
C VAL A 83 7.67 -3.54 -1.49
N ALA A 84 7.40 -3.86 -2.77
CA ALA A 84 7.93 -5.04 -3.42
C ALA A 84 9.40 -4.84 -3.80
N ALA A 85 10.24 -5.80 -3.44
CA ALA A 85 11.65 -5.78 -3.80
C ALA A 85 11.85 -6.06 -5.28
N GLY A 86 12.83 -5.40 -5.91
CA GLY A 86 13.24 -5.71 -7.28
C GLY A 86 12.35 -5.16 -8.39
N ILE A 87 11.36 -4.33 -8.07
CA ILE A 87 10.48 -3.73 -9.08
C ILE A 87 10.83 -2.24 -9.21
N PRO A 88 11.57 -1.83 -10.27
CA PRO A 88 11.93 -0.43 -10.46
C PRO A 88 10.74 0.42 -10.90
N PHE A 89 10.88 1.75 -10.80
CA PHE A 89 9.82 2.69 -11.18
C PHE A 89 9.40 2.56 -12.64
N GLU A 90 10.34 2.33 -13.56
CA GLU A 90 10.03 2.18 -14.98
C GLU A 90 9.10 1.00 -15.22
N GLU A 91 9.35 -0.12 -14.54
CA GLU A 91 8.52 -1.32 -14.66
C GLU A 91 7.14 -1.07 -14.05
N LEU A 92 7.10 -0.47 -12.86
CA LEU A 92 5.85 -0.13 -12.19
C LEU A 92 5.01 0.85 -13.04
N ALA A 93 5.64 1.87 -13.60
CA ALA A 93 4.99 2.84 -14.49
C ALA A 93 4.46 2.19 -15.76
N HIS A 94 5.10 1.14 -16.24
CA HIS A 94 4.65 0.40 -17.40
C HIS A 94 3.35 -0.36 -17.12
N TYR A 95 3.14 -0.82 -15.90
CA TYR A 95 1.94 -1.56 -15.52
C TYR A 95 0.75 -0.66 -15.24
N VAL A 96 0.96 0.59 -14.84
CA VAL A 96 -0.12 1.56 -14.65
C VAL A 96 -0.37 2.31 -15.97
N ALA A 97 -1.62 2.75 -16.19
CA ALA A 97 -1.97 3.47 -17.40
C ALA A 97 -1.45 4.92 -17.39
N ASP A 98 -1.24 5.50 -16.23
CA ASP A 98 -0.82 6.89 -16.07
C ASP A 98 0.65 6.98 -15.67
N LYS A 99 1.51 7.39 -16.60
CA LYS A 99 2.95 7.53 -16.38
C LYS A 99 3.33 8.74 -15.51
N GLU A 100 2.41 9.67 -15.33
CA GLU A 100 2.63 10.86 -14.51
C GLU A 100 2.22 10.64 -13.05
N MET A 101 1.74 9.45 -12.71
CA MET A 101 1.31 9.11 -11.37
C MET A 101 2.46 9.23 -10.36
N THR A 102 2.18 9.84 -9.22
CA THR A 102 3.14 9.92 -8.13
C THR A 102 3.36 8.54 -7.53
N MET A 103 4.62 8.15 -7.42
CA MET A 103 5.00 6.82 -6.92
C MET A 103 6.09 6.93 -5.86
N PHE A 104 6.02 6.03 -4.90
CA PHE A 104 7.06 5.83 -3.90
C PHE A 104 7.45 4.36 -3.84
N ARG A 105 8.72 4.11 -3.55
CA ARG A 105 9.20 2.77 -3.23
C ARG A 105 9.73 2.80 -1.81
N LEU A 106 9.24 1.88 -1.00
CA LEU A 106 9.68 1.75 0.39
C LEU A 106 10.33 0.39 0.58
N ILE A 107 11.35 0.35 1.44
CA ILE A 107 11.98 -0.90 1.85
C ILE A 107 11.88 -0.97 3.37
N PRO A 108 10.70 -1.32 3.91
CA PRO A 108 10.51 -1.49 5.34
C PRO A 108 10.97 -2.89 5.78
N ASN A 109 11.11 -3.08 7.08
CA ASN A 109 11.30 -4.41 7.65
C ASN A 109 10.07 -4.80 8.50
N THR A 110 10.05 -6.02 9.06
CA THR A 110 8.91 -6.50 9.83
C THR A 110 8.67 -5.74 11.13
N ALA A 111 9.66 -5.00 11.63
CA ALA A 111 9.51 -4.16 12.81
C ALA A 111 8.56 -2.98 12.60
N ILE A 112 8.09 -2.74 11.37
CA ILE A 112 7.13 -1.68 11.06
C ILE A 112 5.82 -1.85 11.85
N SER A 113 5.45 -3.08 12.20
CA SER A 113 4.24 -3.34 13.01
C SER A 113 4.36 -2.76 14.42
N GLU A 114 5.59 -2.57 14.91
CA GLU A 114 5.90 -1.95 16.21
C GLU A 114 6.36 -0.49 16.05
N MET A 115 6.28 0.07 14.84
CA MET A 115 6.70 1.43 14.49
C MET A 115 8.20 1.67 14.70
N GLU A 116 9.00 0.63 14.58
CA GLU A 116 10.46 0.70 14.76
C GLU A 116 11.23 0.37 13.47
N SER A 117 10.53 0.34 12.33
CA SER A 117 11.16 0.05 11.05
C SER A 117 12.08 1.18 10.60
N MET A 118 13.27 0.81 10.13
CA MET A 118 14.09 1.69 9.30
C MET A 118 13.60 1.52 7.86
N THR A 119 13.05 2.58 7.28
CA THR A 119 12.46 2.54 5.95
C THR A 119 13.25 3.40 4.98
N LEU A 120 13.73 2.79 3.88
CA LEU A 120 14.35 3.52 2.78
C LEU A 120 13.25 3.95 1.81
N ILE A 121 13.29 5.21 1.38
CA ILE A 121 12.25 5.81 0.55
C ILE A 121 12.86 6.34 -0.74
N ALA A 122 12.29 5.98 -1.89
CA ALA A 122 12.56 6.62 -3.17
C ALA A 122 11.25 7.10 -3.76
N SER A 123 11.27 8.19 -4.54
CA SER A 123 10.06 8.78 -5.09
C SER A 123 10.20 9.05 -6.59
N ARG A 124 9.05 9.15 -7.28
CA ARG A 124 8.93 9.53 -8.67
C ARG A 124 7.69 10.41 -8.84
N ASN A 125 7.84 11.54 -9.52
CA ASN A 125 6.76 12.50 -9.77
C ASN A 125 6.13 13.05 -8.49
N ALA A 126 6.89 13.10 -7.39
CA ALA A 126 6.40 13.59 -6.11
C ALA A 126 6.74 15.07 -5.93
N SER A 127 5.82 15.83 -5.33
CA SER A 127 6.11 17.19 -4.87
C SER A 127 6.88 17.13 -3.55
N LYS A 128 7.46 18.27 -3.13
CA LYS A 128 8.14 18.36 -1.85
C LYS A 128 7.19 18.05 -0.68
N GLU A 129 5.94 18.47 -0.78
CA GLU A 129 4.93 18.20 0.23
C GLU A 129 4.62 16.72 0.32
N GLN A 130 4.55 16.03 -0.82
CA GLN A 130 4.29 14.60 -0.87
C GLN A 130 5.44 13.78 -0.30
N GLU A 131 6.68 14.27 -0.41
CA GLU A 131 7.85 13.58 0.13
C GLU A 131 7.97 13.71 1.65
N GLN A 132 7.31 14.66 2.26
CA GLN A 132 7.24 14.80 3.70
C GLN A 132 6.25 13.79 4.29
#